data_9539cacded26cb915350ae8c5ff3d772
#
_entry.id   9539cacded26cb915350ae8c5ff3d772
#
_cell.length_a   1.000
_cell.length_b   1.000
_cell.length_c   1.000
_cell.angle_alpha   90.00
_cell.angle_beta   90.00
_cell.angle_gamma   90.00
#
_symmetry.space_group_name_H-M   'P 1'
#
loop_
_entity.id
_entity.type
_entity.pdbx_description
1 polymer ?
#
loop_
_entity_poly.entity_id
_entity_poly.type
_entity_poly.pdbx_seq_one_letter_code
_entity_poly.pdbx_strand_id
1 'polypeptide(L)'
;MSSDPTEVQVRPGTEGDLTALTDLYNHYVRETAITFDTAPFTPEERRPWLLSHPEDGPYRLLVAQEAESTTILGYTTSSPFRWKTAYDTSVETTIYLAPEAAGRGIGTLLYKALFEALAGEDLHRAYAGIAQPNEASARLHARFGFQHVGTYREVGRKFDRYWDVAWYERPM
;
A
#
# COMPACT_ATOMS: atom_id res chain seq x y z
N MET A 1 -12.59 4.00 -32.86
CA MET A 1 -12.42 2.66 -32.26
C MET A 1 -12.21 2.88 -30.77
N SER A 2 -13.25 2.64 -29.98
CA SER A 2 -13.12 2.65 -28.52
C SER A 2 -12.22 1.50 -28.14
N SER A 3 -11.03 1.80 -27.58
CA SER A 3 -10.30 0.81 -26.82
C SER A 3 -11.17 0.48 -25.61
N ASP A 4 -11.67 -0.74 -25.54
CA ASP A 4 -12.25 -1.27 -24.30
C ASP A 4 -11.31 -0.95 -23.15
N PRO A 5 -11.82 -0.48 -22.00
CA PRO A 5 -10.96 -0.27 -20.85
C PRO A 5 -10.32 -1.62 -20.54
N THR A 6 -8.99 -1.69 -20.59
CA THR A 6 -8.24 -2.89 -20.28
C THR A 6 -8.70 -3.39 -18.91
N GLU A 7 -9.24 -4.60 -18.86
CA GLU A 7 -9.76 -5.19 -17.64
C GLU A 7 -8.62 -5.31 -16.61
N VAL A 8 -8.89 -4.90 -15.37
CA VAL A 8 -7.92 -4.96 -14.28
C VAL A 8 -8.26 -6.15 -13.38
N GLN A 9 -7.27 -6.99 -13.13
CA GLN A 9 -7.35 -8.10 -12.21
C GLN A 9 -6.59 -7.79 -10.93
N VAL A 10 -7.21 -8.08 -9.77
CA VAL A 10 -6.54 -8.05 -8.47
C VAL A 10 -6.32 -9.48 -8.00
N ARG A 11 -5.11 -9.79 -7.58
CA ARG A 11 -4.70 -11.14 -7.16
C ARG A 11 -3.64 -11.08 -6.06
N PRO A 12 -3.40 -12.17 -5.31
CA PRO A 12 -2.25 -12.25 -4.42
C PRO A 12 -0.93 -12.02 -5.16
N GLY A 13 0.00 -11.31 -4.51
CA GLY A 13 1.36 -11.17 -5.01
C GLY A 13 2.14 -12.48 -4.88
N THR A 14 3.05 -12.72 -5.81
CA THR A 14 3.90 -13.91 -5.85
C THR A 14 5.38 -13.53 -5.95
N GLU A 15 6.28 -14.48 -5.74
CA GLU A 15 7.71 -14.25 -5.92
C GLU A 15 8.07 -13.78 -7.35
N GLY A 16 7.28 -14.17 -8.34
CA GLY A 16 7.44 -13.68 -9.72
C GLY A 16 7.19 -12.18 -9.88
N ASP A 17 6.52 -11.54 -8.92
CA ASP A 17 6.25 -10.11 -8.92
C ASP A 17 7.37 -9.29 -8.25
N LEU A 18 8.33 -9.92 -7.60
CA LEU A 18 9.31 -9.26 -6.72
C LEU A 18 10.04 -8.12 -7.43
N THR A 19 10.54 -8.34 -8.64
CA THR A 19 11.27 -7.31 -9.40
C THR A 19 10.35 -6.12 -9.74
N ALA A 20 9.16 -6.37 -10.27
CA ALA A 20 8.22 -5.31 -10.64
C ALA A 20 7.74 -4.51 -9.43
N LEU A 21 7.46 -5.19 -8.31
CA LEU A 21 7.07 -4.54 -7.06
C LEU A 21 8.20 -3.71 -6.46
N THR A 22 9.44 -4.20 -6.57
CA THR A 22 10.62 -3.46 -6.11
C THR A 22 10.85 -2.21 -6.97
N ASP A 23 10.73 -2.32 -8.28
CA ASP A 23 10.86 -1.17 -9.20
C ASP A 23 9.79 -0.12 -8.92
N LEU A 24 8.55 -0.54 -8.71
CA LEU A 24 7.45 0.37 -8.37
C LEU A 24 7.73 1.10 -7.04
N TYR A 25 8.12 0.38 -6.01
CA TYR A 25 8.46 0.98 -4.72
C TYR A 25 9.65 1.93 -4.81
N ASN A 26 10.69 1.55 -5.55
CA ASN A 26 11.88 2.38 -5.76
C ASN A 26 11.59 3.69 -6.49
N HIS A 27 10.57 3.73 -7.34
CA HIS A 27 10.10 4.99 -7.90
C HIS A 27 9.72 5.98 -6.78
N TYR A 28 8.93 5.50 -5.80
CA TYR A 28 8.53 6.32 -4.65
C TYR A 28 9.70 6.67 -3.74
N VAL A 29 10.67 5.78 -3.59
CA VAL A 29 11.90 6.03 -2.82
C VAL A 29 12.69 7.18 -3.44
N ARG A 30 12.88 7.17 -4.77
CA ARG A 30 13.72 8.16 -5.47
C ARG A 30 13.02 9.48 -5.71
N GLU A 31 11.74 9.46 -6.06
CA GLU A 31 11.08 10.62 -6.65
C GLU A 31 10.12 11.34 -5.69
N THR A 32 9.80 10.74 -4.54
CA THR A 32 8.75 11.25 -3.66
C THR A 32 9.13 11.18 -2.19
N ALA A 33 8.40 11.92 -1.35
CA ALA A 33 8.40 11.74 0.11
C ALA A 33 7.22 10.90 0.60
N ILE A 34 6.50 10.22 -0.30
CA ILE A 34 5.38 9.32 0.07
C ILE A 34 5.88 8.12 0.88
N THR A 35 7.07 7.62 0.60
CA THR A 35 7.81 6.75 1.51
C THR A 35 9.03 7.48 2.08
N PHE A 36 9.41 7.14 3.32
CA PHE A 36 10.59 7.72 3.96
C PHE A 36 11.85 6.89 3.81
N ASP A 37 11.80 5.77 3.08
CA ASP A 37 13.04 5.15 2.62
C ASP A 37 13.79 6.12 1.70
N THR A 38 15.11 6.21 1.91
CA THR A 38 15.95 7.19 1.22
C THR A 38 16.90 6.59 0.20
N ALA A 39 17.09 5.27 0.25
CA ALA A 39 17.90 4.51 -0.68
C ALA A 39 17.07 3.41 -1.37
N PRO A 40 17.20 3.25 -2.69
CA PRO A 40 16.48 2.19 -3.40
C PRO A 40 17.00 0.81 -3.00
N PHE A 41 16.13 -0.19 -3.15
CA PHE A 41 16.41 -1.59 -2.84
C PHE A 41 16.68 -2.40 -4.10
N THR A 42 17.50 -3.44 -3.97
CA THR A 42 17.50 -4.54 -4.93
C THR A 42 16.32 -5.47 -4.69
N PRO A 43 15.89 -6.27 -5.69
CA PRO A 43 14.85 -7.28 -5.46
C PRO A 43 15.21 -8.24 -4.30
N GLU A 44 16.46 -8.67 -4.21
CA GLU A 44 16.89 -9.59 -3.15
C GLU A 44 16.78 -8.97 -1.75
N GLU A 45 17.08 -7.69 -1.60
CA GLU A 45 16.89 -6.97 -0.33
C GLU A 45 15.42 -6.87 0.06
N ARG A 46 14.49 -6.88 -0.90
CA ARG A 46 13.06 -6.84 -0.67
C ARG A 46 12.38 -8.20 -0.55
N ARG A 47 13.07 -9.29 -0.88
CA ARG A 47 12.51 -10.64 -0.77
C ARG A 47 11.93 -10.96 0.62
N PRO A 48 12.59 -10.65 1.76
CA PRO A 48 12.01 -10.88 3.07
C PRO A 48 10.68 -10.15 3.29
N TRP A 49 10.53 -8.93 2.77
CA TRP A 49 9.27 -8.21 2.81
C TRP A 49 8.16 -8.97 2.06
N LEU A 50 8.44 -9.45 0.84
CA LEU A 50 7.47 -10.20 0.07
C LEU A 50 7.06 -11.49 0.78
N LEU A 51 8.02 -12.24 1.33
CA LEU A 51 7.77 -13.49 2.03
C LEU A 51 7.05 -13.30 3.37
N SER A 52 7.05 -12.09 3.94
CA SER A 52 6.27 -11.76 5.14
C SER A 52 4.77 -11.57 4.89
N HIS A 53 4.33 -11.69 3.63
CA HIS A 53 2.94 -11.53 3.22
C HIS A 53 2.42 -12.79 2.52
N PRO A 54 2.06 -13.84 3.29
CA PRO A 54 1.49 -15.07 2.72
C PRO A 54 0.08 -14.85 2.15
N GLU A 55 -0.42 -15.82 1.42
CA GLU A 55 -1.80 -15.76 0.87
C GLU A 55 -2.89 -15.82 1.94
N ASP A 56 -2.58 -16.39 3.11
CA ASP A 56 -3.51 -16.53 4.23
C ASP A 56 -3.09 -15.67 5.41
N GLY A 57 -4.02 -15.45 6.34
CA GLY A 57 -3.77 -14.72 7.56
C GLY A 57 -3.95 -13.21 7.44
N PRO A 58 -3.56 -12.45 8.48
CA PRO A 58 -3.84 -11.01 8.56
C PRO A 58 -2.86 -10.14 7.74
N TYR A 59 -1.77 -10.72 7.23
CA TYR A 59 -0.73 -9.97 6.52
C TYR A 59 -0.71 -10.36 5.04
N ARG A 60 -1.34 -9.53 4.23
CA ARG A 60 -1.60 -9.81 2.80
C ARG A 60 -0.82 -8.88 1.88
N LEU A 61 -0.52 -9.39 0.71
CA LEU A 61 -0.04 -8.61 -0.44
C LEU A 61 -0.94 -8.90 -1.62
N LEU A 62 -1.62 -7.87 -2.13
CA LEU A 62 -2.43 -7.96 -3.33
C LEU A 62 -1.86 -7.04 -4.40
N VAL A 63 -1.85 -7.50 -5.64
CA VAL A 63 -1.39 -6.74 -6.80
C VAL A 63 -2.54 -6.50 -7.77
N ALA A 64 -2.58 -5.32 -8.37
CA ALA A 64 -3.44 -5.02 -9.50
C ALA A 64 -2.64 -5.12 -10.79
N GLN A 65 -3.16 -5.85 -11.75
CA GLN A 65 -2.50 -6.17 -13.01
C GLN A 65 -3.50 -5.98 -14.16
N GLU A 66 -3.01 -5.56 -15.31
CA GLU A 66 -3.82 -5.61 -16.54
C GLU A 66 -4.07 -7.07 -16.93
N ALA A 67 -5.33 -7.42 -17.22
CA ALA A 67 -5.72 -8.82 -17.44
C ALA A 67 -5.00 -9.48 -18.63
N GLU A 68 -4.70 -8.72 -19.67
CA GLU A 68 -4.06 -9.20 -20.90
C GLU A 68 -2.54 -8.99 -20.91
N SER A 69 -1.97 -8.48 -19.83
CA SER A 69 -0.53 -8.23 -19.75
C SER A 69 0.01 -8.58 -18.36
N THR A 70 1.34 -8.57 -18.23
CA THR A 70 2.00 -8.75 -16.93
C THR A 70 2.29 -7.43 -16.21
N THR A 71 1.77 -6.32 -16.74
CA THR A 71 2.02 -4.98 -16.18
C THR A 71 1.34 -4.82 -14.83
N ILE A 72 2.13 -4.55 -13.80
CA ILE A 72 1.64 -4.25 -12.45
C ILE A 72 1.24 -2.78 -12.39
N LEU A 73 -0.02 -2.54 -12.02
CA LEU A 73 -0.61 -1.19 -11.90
C LEU A 73 -0.53 -0.63 -10.48
N GLY A 74 -0.27 -1.50 -9.50
CA GLY A 74 -0.17 -1.12 -8.12
C GLY A 74 -0.23 -2.33 -7.21
N TYR A 75 -0.03 -2.09 -5.91
CA TYR A 75 -0.17 -3.11 -4.88
C TYR A 75 -0.63 -2.51 -3.57
N THR A 76 -1.16 -3.35 -2.71
CA THR A 76 -1.54 -3.01 -1.33
C THR A 76 -1.10 -4.11 -0.39
N THR A 77 -0.76 -3.73 0.84
CA THR A 77 -0.42 -4.68 1.89
C THR A 77 -1.15 -4.37 3.19
N SER A 78 -1.33 -5.41 3.99
CA SER A 78 -1.55 -5.31 5.42
C SER A 78 -0.35 -5.90 6.14
N SER A 79 0.14 -5.21 7.16
CA SER A 79 1.36 -5.59 7.89
C SER A 79 1.15 -5.38 9.39
N PRO A 80 2.00 -5.98 10.26
CA PRO A 80 1.91 -5.72 11.69
C PRO A 80 1.98 -4.22 11.99
N PHE A 81 1.04 -3.74 12.82
CA PHE A 81 1.04 -2.32 13.21
C PHE A 81 2.23 -1.98 14.10
N ARG A 82 2.49 -2.84 15.09
CA ARG A 82 3.63 -2.74 16.01
C ARG A 82 4.08 -4.15 16.39
N TRP A 83 5.30 -4.28 16.90
CA TRP A 83 5.94 -5.57 17.17
C TRP A 83 5.49 -6.23 18.49
N LYS A 84 4.83 -5.51 19.41
CA LYS A 84 4.33 -6.10 20.66
C LYS A 84 3.04 -6.86 20.42
N THR A 85 2.91 -8.05 21.03
CA THR A 85 1.81 -9.00 20.78
C THR A 85 0.40 -8.46 21.06
N ALA A 86 0.26 -7.51 21.98
CA ALA A 86 -1.05 -6.87 22.21
C ALA A 86 -1.56 -6.07 21.00
N TYR A 87 -0.71 -5.79 20.00
CA TYR A 87 -1.08 -5.13 18.76
C TYR A 87 -1.47 -6.10 17.64
N ASP A 88 -1.49 -7.42 17.87
CA ASP A 88 -1.72 -8.42 16.82
C ASP A 88 -3.10 -8.32 16.15
N THR A 89 -4.07 -7.68 16.80
CA THR A 89 -5.40 -7.41 16.22
C THR A 89 -5.47 -6.07 15.47
N SER A 90 -4.36 -5.39 15.28
CA SER A 90 -4.21 -4.17 14.51
C SER A 90 -3.28 -4.39 13.33
N VAL A 91 -3.62 -3.84 12.18
CA VAL A 91 -2.77 -3.88 10.98
C VAL A 91 -2.49 -2.47 10.49
N GLU A 92 -1.34 -2.31 9.85
CA GLU A 92 -1.04 -1.13 9.04
C GLU A 92 -1.25 -1.48 7.58
N THR A 93 -2.00 -0.65 6.85
CA THR A 93 -2.21 -0.82 5.42
C THR A 93 -1.34 0.14 4.64
N THR A 94 -0.81 -0.32 3.52
CA THR A 94 -0.11 0.52 2.55
C THR A 94 -0.67 0.31 1.16
N ILE A 95 -0.55 1.31 0.30
CA ILE A 95 -0.96 1.22 -1.08
C ILE A 95 -0.05 2.09 -1.95
N TYR A 96 0.43 1.51 -3.04
CA TYR A 96 1.27 2.20 -4.02
C TYR A 96 0.75 1.91 -5.42
N LEU A 97 0.57 2.95 -6.22
CA LEU A 97 0.12 2.85 -7.60
C LEU A 97 1.24 3.22 -8.55
N ALA A 98 1.33 2.54 -9.68
CA ALA A 98 2.18 2.99 -10.77
C ALA A 98 1.74 4.39 -11.20
N PRO A 99 2.67 5.33 -11.47
CA PRO A 99 2.31 6.71 -11.84
C PRO A 99 1.34 6.78 -13.01
N GLU A 100 1.50 5.92 -14.01
CA GLU A 100 0.64 5.84 -15.20
C GLU A 100 -0.76 5.26 -14.91
N ALA A 101 -0.97 4.66 -13.75
CA ALA A 101 -2.25 4.09 -13.33
C ALA A 101 -3.13 5.09 -12.57
N ALA A 102 -2.66 6.30 -12.33
CA ALA A 102 -3.40 7.32 -11.61
C ALA A 102 -4.75 7.65 -12.31
N GLY A 103 -5.80 7.87 -11.52
CA GLY A 103 -7.12 8.25 -12.03
C GLY A 103 -7.93 7.09 -12.64
N ARG A 104 -7.45 5.85 -12.59
CA ARG A 104 -8.15 4.67 -13.15
C ARG A 104 -8.95 3.88 -12.11
N GLY A 105 -9.04 4.35 -10.87
CA GLY A 105 -9.76 3.66 -9.80
C GLY A 105 -9.03 2.44 -9.22
N ILE A 106 -7.76 2.25 -9.52
CA ILE A 106 -6.96 1.09 -9.09
C ILE A 106 -6.86 1.01 -7.56
N GLY A 107 -6.66 2.14 -6.89
CA GLY A 107 -6.60 2.18 -5.43
C GLY A 107 -7.88 1.68 -4.78
N THR A 108 -9.04 2.02 -5.34
CA THR A 108 -10.34 1.54 -4.86
C THR A 108 -10.47 0.02 -5.04
N LEU A 109 -10.07 -0.52 -6.19
CA LEU A 109 -10.07 -1.96 -6.43
C LEU A 109 -9.16 -2.71 -5.46
N LEU A 110 -7.96 -2.22 -5.24
CA LEU A 110 -6.98 -2.82 -4.33
C LEU A 110 -7.48 -2.84 -2.89
N TYR A 111 -7.95 -1.71 -2.36
CA TYR A 111 -8.45 -1.65 -0.99
C TYR A 111 -9.72 -2.46 -0.79
N LYS A 112 -10.63 -2.46 -1.76
CA LYS A 112 -11.81 -3.34 -1.71
C LYS A 112 -11.39 -4.80 -1.56
N ALA A 113 -10.50 -5.27 -2.42
CA ALA A 113 -9.99 -6.64 -2.37
C ALA A 113 -9.24 -6.95 -1.07
N LEU A 114 -8.42 -6.00 -0.57
CA LEU A 114 -7.71 -6.19 0.70
C LEU A 114 -8.67 -6.36 1.87
N PHE A 115 -9.65 -5.47 2.03
CA PHE A 115 -10.60 -5.56 3.14
C PHE A 115 -11.54 -6.76 3.02
N GLU A 116 -11.88 -7.19 1.82
CA GLU A 116 -12.59 -8.47 1.61
C GLU A 116 -11.73 -9.66 2.03
N ALA A 117 -10.46 -9.68 1.68
CA ALA A 117 -9.52 -10.73 2.08
C ALA A 117 -9.31 -10.80 3.60
N LEU A 118 -9.40 -9.66 4.29
CA LEU A 118 -9.19 -9.57 5.74
C LEU A 118 -10.48 -9.78 6.57
N ALA A 119 -11.63 -9.86 5.93
CA ALA A 119 -12.93 -9.88 6.63
C ALA A 119 -13.13 -11.06 7.60
N GLY A 120 -12.45 -12.18 7.37
CA GLY A 120 -12.52 -13.37 8.24
C GLY A 120 -11.41 -13.45 9.29
N GLU A 121 -10.50 -12.48 9.33
CA GLU A 121 -9.37 -12.47 10.25
C GLU A 121 -9.74 -11.83 11.60
N ASP A 122 -9.02 -12.23 12.65
CA ASP A 122 -9.18 -11.64 13.98
C ASP A 122 -8.48 -10.27 14.05
N LEU A 123 -9.09 -9.29 13.37
CA LEU A 123 -8.61 -7.92 13.31
C LEU A 123 -9.69 -6.96 13.83
N HIS A 124 -9.24 -5.95 14.56
CA HIS A 124 -10.12 -4.94 15.18
C HIS A 124 -9.93 -3.55 14.58
N ARG A 125 -8.70 -3.17 14.22
CA ARG A 125 -8.34 -1.86 13.66
C ARG A 125 -7.37 -1.98 12.50
N ALA A 126 -7.53 -1.07 11.53
CA ALA A 126 -6.53 -0.80 10.51
C ALA A 126 -6.05 0.65 10.61
N TYR A 127 -4.76 0.83 10.42
CA TYR A 127 -4.09 2.13 10.46
C TYR A 127 -3.36 2.40 9.14
N ALA A 128 -3.28 3.67 8.78
CA ALA A 128 -2.48 4.10 7.64
C ALA A 128 -1.77 5.42 7.97
N GLY A 129 -0.46 5.48 7.74
CA GLY A 129 0.34 6.69 7.83
C GLY A 129 0.55 7.29 6.44
N ILE A 130 0.22 8.57 6.28
CA ILE A 130 0.28 9.26 5.00
C ILE A 130 1.15 10.49 5.12
N ALA A 131 2.29 10.50 4.42
CA ALA A 131 3.15 11.68 4.32
C ALA A 131 2.39 12.82 3.65
N GLN A 132 2.50 14.00 4.22
CA GLN A 132 1.74 15.17 3.79
C GLN A 132 2.57 16.09 2.88
N PRO A 133 1.96 16.77 1.88
CA PRO A 133 0.56 16.65 1.48
C PRO A 133 0.33 15.43 0.56
N ASN A 134 -0.82 14.80 0.65
CA ASN A 134 -1.26 13.75 -0.28
C ASN A 134 -2.80 13.67 -0.27
N GLU A 135 -3.44 14.56 -1.00
CA GLU A 135 -4.90 14.64 -1.04
C GLU A 135 -5.56 13.43 -1.71
N ALA A 136 -4.92 12.85 -2.73
CA ALA A 136 -5.45 11.67 -3.41
C ALA A 136 -5.54 10.47 -2.45
N SER A 137 -4.50 10.25 -1.65
CA SER A 137 -4.50 9.22 -0.62
C SER A 137 -5.52 9.51 0.48
N ALA A 138 -5.62 10.75 0.94
CA ALA A 138 -6.60 11.15 1.95
C ALA A 138 -8.04 10.87 1.48
N ARG A 139 -8.37 11.19 0.22
CA ARG A 139 -9.69 10.89 -0.36
C ARG A 139 -9.95 9.39 -0.47
N LEU A 140 -8.98 8.61 -0.88
CA LEU A 140 -9.10 7.15 -0.95
C LEU A 140 -9.40 6.57 0.45
N HIS A 141 -8.62 6.95 1.45
CA HIS A 141 -8.79 6.46 2.82
C HIS A 141 -10.15 6.87 3.40
N ALA A 142 -10.60 8.10 3.15
CA ALA A 142 -11.92 8.55 3.58
C ALA A 142 -13.07 7.70 2.99
N ARG A 143 -12.97 7.28 1.73
CA ARG A 143 -13.95 6.38 1.09
C ARG A 143 -14.06 5.03 1.78
N PHE A 144 -12.97 4.55 2.37
CA PHE A 144 -12.93 3.27 3.10
C PHE A 144 -13.18 3.43 4.60
N GLY A 145 -13.66 4.58 5.05
CA GLY A 145 -14.06 4.81 6.43
C GLY A 145 -12.91 5.12 7.38
N PHE A 146 -11.73 5.41 6.87
CA PHE A 146 -10.62 5.89 7.70
C PHE A 146 -10.90 7.29 8.22
N GLN A 147 -10.59 7.52 9.48
CA GLN A 147 -10.70 8.81 10.16
C GLN A 147 -9.33 9.27 10.65
N HIS A 148 -9.09 10.56 10.59
CA HIS A 148 -7.84 11.15 11.06
C HIS A 148 -7.69 10.98 12.57
N VAL A 149 -6.55 10.45 12.99
CA VAL A 149 -6.20 10.25 14.41
C VAL A 149 -5.35 11.40 14.92
N GLY A 150 -4.35 11.81 14.16
CA GLY A 150 -3.40 12.84 14.51
C GLY A 150 -2.30 12.97 13.46
N THR A 151 -1.47 13.99 13.60
CA THR A 151 -0.38 14.26 12.68
C THR A 151 0.92 14.41 13.44
N TYR A 152 1.92 13.61 13.08
CA TYR A 152 3.29 13.83 13.51
C TYR A 152 3.89 14.95 12.66
N ARG A 153 4.25 16.05 13.28
CA ARG A 153 4.83 17.18 12.58
C ARG A 153 6.32 17.01 12.43
N GLU A 154 6.83 17.24 11.20
CA GLU A 154 8.25 17.24 10.87
C GLU A 154 8.98 15.98 11.35
N VAL A 155 8.31 14.83 11.29
CA VAL A 155 8.79 13.57 11.85
C VAL A 155 9.81 12.88 10.95
N GLY A 156 9.80 13.12 9.65
CA GLY A 156 10.72 12.53 8.69
C GLY A 156 11.52 13.58 7.93
N ARG A 157 12.80 13.30 7.67
CA ARG A 157 13.65 14.14 6.84
C ARG A 157 14.00 13.44 5.54
N LYS A 158 13.68 14.09 4.41
CA LYS A 158 14.00 13.61 3.06
C LYS A 158 14.08 14.79 2.09
N PHE A 159 14.96 14.74 1.10
CA PHE A 159 15.22 15.86 0.18
C PHE A 159 15.57 17.17 0.90
N ASP A 160 16.39 17.07 1.94
CA ASP A 160 16.85 18.20 2.77
C ASP A 160 15.74 19.05 3.41
N ARG A 161 14.57 18.44 3.62
CA ARG A 161 13.46 19.07 4.34
C ARG A 161 12.71 18.06 5.23
N TYR A 162 11.94 18.58 6.15
CA TYR A 162 11.09 17.79 7.06
C TYR A 162 9.68 17.66 6.54
N TRP A 163 9.08 16.52 6.85
CA TRP A 163 7.77 16.14 6.37
C TRP A 163 6.88 15.68 7.53
N ASP A 164 5.60 16.07 7.47
CA ASP A 164 4.57 15.61 8.38
C ASP A 164 4.01 14.25 7.94
N VAL A 165 3.56 13.45 8.90
CA VAL A 165 2.80 12.21 8.64
C VAL A 165 1.48 12.28 9.36
N ALA A 166 0.38 12.28 8.61
CA ALA A 166 -0.96 12.15 9.14
C ALA A 166 -1.33 10.67 9.30
N TRP A 167 -1.83 10.30 10.46
CA TRP A 167 -2.29 8.94 10.75
C TRP A 167 -3.80 8.86 10.73
N TYR A 168 -4.28 7.77 10.16
CA TYR A 168 -5.70 7.47 9.99
C TYR A 168 -6.00 6.09 10.53
N GLU A 169 -7.23 5.88 11.00
CA GLU A 169 -7.70 4.59 11.52
C GLU A 169 -9.09 4.26 11.00
N ARG A 170 -9.40 2.96 10.95
CA ARG A 170 -10.76 2.48 10.72
C ARG A 170 -11.02 1.21 11.53
N PRO A 171 -12.29 0.92 11.91
CA PRO A 171 -12.66 -0.39 12.41
C PRO A 171 -12.59 -1.44 11.30
N MET A 172 -12.33 -2.67 11.67
CA MET A 172 -12.35 -3.82 10.77
C MET A 172 -13.67 -4.57 10.85
#